data_d20e4bb8db7e4e5ffe95e5f4ab9293cd
#
_entry.id   d20e4bb8db7e4e5ffe95e5f4ab9293cd
#
_cell.length_a   1.000
_cell.length_b   1.000
_cell.length_c   1.000
_cell.angle_alpha   90.00
_cell.angle_beta   90.00
_cell.angle_gamma   90.00
#
_symmetry.space_group_name_H-M   'P 1'
#
loop_
_entity.id
_entity.type
_entity.pdbx_description
1 polymer ?
#
loop_
_entity_poly.entity_id
_entity_poly.type
_entity_poly.pdbx_seq_one_letter_code
_entity_poly.pdbx_strand_id
1 'polypeptide(L)'
;MLNFKEQELSNHLFNKLKEQFPTIELVEIIENSCDGGDIWMRVIPPLDRQERTQFSELAADLATEILIEYGYDIVITYAADPAASPRLLA
;
A
#
# COMPACT_ATOMS: atom_id res chain seq x y z
N MET A 1 7.70 -12.48 -9.49
CA MET A 1 8.70 -11.43 -9.24
C MET A 1 8.28 -10.15 -9.91
N LEU A 2 8.38 -9.04 -9.21
CA LEU A 2 8.02 -7.74 -9.77
C LEU A 2 9.04 -7.33 -10.82
N ASN A 3 8.56 -6.74 -11.91
CA ASN A 3 9.50 -6.17 -12.85
C ASN A 3 9.97 -4.79 -12.35
N PHE A 4 10.93 -4.22 -13.05
CA PHE A 4 11.55 -2.98 -12.59
C PHE A 4 10.52 -1.85 -12.49
N LYS A 5 9.64 -1.75 -13.47
CA LYS A 5 8.66 -0.66 -13.49
C LYS A 5 7.65 -0.79 -12.37
N GLU A 6 7.20 -2.00 -12.10
CA GLU A 6 6.26 -2.24 -11.02
C GLU A 6 6.87 -1.88 -9.68
N GLN A 7 8.13 -2.24 -9.47
CA GLN A 7 8.80 -1.92 -8.23
C GLN A 7 9.03 -0.42 -8.09
N GLU A 8 9.39 0.23 -9.19
CA GLU A 8 9.61 1.66 -9.18
C GLU A 8 8.33 2.41 -8.83
N LEU A 9 7.22 2.03 -9.44
CA LEU A 9 5.95 2.68 -9.18
C LEU A 9 5.48 2.45 -7.75
N SER A 10 5.66 1.22 -7.24
CA SER A 10 5.27 0.91 -5.87
C SER A 10 6.09 1.71 -4.88
N ASN A 11 7.39 1.81 -5.11
CA ASN A 11 8.25 2.60 -4.21
C ASN A 11 7.90 4.08 -4.28
N HIS A 12 7.59 4.57 -5.47
CA HIS A 12 7.22 5.98 -5.63
C HIS A 12 5.93 6.28 -4.86
N LEU A 13 4.96 5.39 -4.97
CA LEU A 13 3.70 5.55 -4.25
C LEU A 13 3.93 5.55 -2.75
N PHE A 14 4.71 4.60 -2.26
CA PHE A 14 4.99 4.53 -0.84
C PHE A 14 5.74 5.75 -0.34
N ASN A 15 6.72 6.22 -1.11
CA ASN A 15 7.48 7.39 -0.71
C ASN A 15 6.60 8.63 -0.59
N LYS A 16 5.67 8.79 -1.51
CA LYS A 16 4.73 9.91 -1.44
C LYS A 16 3.83 9.81 -0.21
N LEU A 17 3.39 8.61 0.11
CA LEU A 17 2.59 8.41 1.30
C LEU A 17 3.40 8.68 2.56
N LYS A 18 4.66 8.28 2.57
CA LYS A 18 5.51 8.47 3.73
C LYS A 18 5.80 9.94 3.99
N GLU A 19 5.82 10.76 2.95
CA GLU A 19 6.00 12.20 3.13
C GLU A 19 4.86 12.80 3.96
N GLN A 20 3.65 12.31 3.77
CA GLN A 20 2.50 12.80 4.50
C GLN A 20 2.28 12.09 5.83
N PHE A 21 2.71 10.84 5.91
CA PHE A 21 2.49 10.01 7.10
C PHE A 21 3.79 9.32 7.45
N PRO A 22 4.69 10.03 8.14
CA PRO A 22 6.06 9.51 8.36
C PRO A 22 6.12 8.23 9.20
N THR A 23 5.05 7.91 9.92
CA THR A 23 5.06 6.74 10.80
C THR A 23 4.69 5.44 10.09
N ILE A 24 4.24 5.50 8.84
CA ILE A 24 3.87 4.27 8.14
C ILE A 24 5.13 3.48 7.79
N GLU A 25 4.93 2.17 7.59
CA GLU A 25 6.02 1.29 7.22
C GLU A 25 5.57 0.35 6.12
N LEU A 26 6.47 0.06 5.21
CA LEU A 26 6.21 -0.89 4.15
C LEU A 26 6.65 -2.28 4.62
N VAL A 27 5.71 -3.22 4.63
CA VAL A 27 6.02 -4.58 5.07
C VAL A 27 6.49 -5.43 3.91
N GLU A 28 5.72 -5.44 2.82
CA GLU A 28 6.10 -6.21 1.64
C GLU A 28 5.31 -5.76 0.43
N ILE A 29 5.83 -6.09 -0.73
CA ILE A 29 5.16 -5.86 -1.99
C ILE A 29 5.00 -7.23 -2.65
N ILE A 30 3.77 -7.58 -2.99
CA ILE A 30 3.45 -8.90 -3.55
C ILE A 30 2.89 -8.71 -4.93
N GLU A 31 3.41 -9.46 -5.88
CA GLU A 31 2.85 -9.50 -7.22
C GLU A 31 1.81 -10.60 -7.28
N ASN A 32 0.59 -10.22 -7.64
CA ASN A 32 -0.47 -11.20 -7.83
C ASN A 32 -0.46 -11.64 -9.27
N SER A 33 0.22 -12.72 -9.55
CA SER A 33 0.39 -13.18 -10.92
C SER A 33 -0.78 -13.98 -11.45
N CYS A 34 -1.73 -14.31 -10.60
CA CYS A 34 -2.85 -15.13 -11.05
C CYS A 34 -3.67 -14.42 -12.11
N ASP A 35 -3.87 -13.13 -11.96
CA ASP A 35 -4.62 -12.35 -12.92
C ASP A 35 -3.76 -11.39 -13.71
N GLY A 36 -2.46 -11.51 -13.53
CA GLY A 36 -1.54 -10.84 -14.43
C GLY A 36 -1.44 -9.35 -14.27
N GLY A 37 -1.67 -8.80 -13.10
CA GLY A 37 -1.56 -7.37 -13.09
C GLY A 37 -1.61 -6.67 -11.77
N ASP A 38 -2.07 -7.33 -10.74
CA ASP A 38 -2.26 -6.63 -9.47
C ASP A 38 -0.96 -6.64 -8.66
N ILE A 39 -0.69 -5.50 -8.05
CA ILE A 39 0.43 -5.36 -7.12
C ILE A 39 -0.17 -5.07 -5.76
N TRP A 40 0.19 -5.88 -4.78
CA TRP A 40 -0.34 -5.73 -3.42
C TRP A 40 0.75 -5.18 -2.52
N MET A 41 0.52 -4.01 -1.95
CA MET A 41 1.44 -3.41 -0.99
C MET A 41 0.87 -3.57 0.40
N ARG A 42 1.60 -4.28 1.25
CA ARG A 42 1.21 -4.42 2.65
C ARG A 42 1.95 -3.40 3.48
N VAL A 43 1.22 -2.55 4.16
CA VAL A 43 1.80 -1.46 4.92
C VAL A 43 1.22 -1.43 6.33
N ILE A 44 1.98 -0.86 7.25
CA ILE A 44 1.48 -0.57 8.57
C ILE A 44 0.96 0.86 8.53
N PRO A 45 -0.36 1.07 8.69
CA PRO A 45 -0.93 2.40 8.56
C PRO A 45 -0.67 3.25 9.80
N PRO A 46 -1.00 4.55 9.75
CA PRO A 46 -0.93 5.37 10.94
C PRO A 46 -1.81 4.82 12.04
N LEU A 47 -1.40 5.00 13.28
CA LEU A 47 -2.16 4.48 14.42
C LEU A 47 -3.40 5.31 14.69
N ASP A 48 -3.34 6.60 14.46
CA ASP A 48 -4.47 7.48 14.69
C ASP A 48 -5.57 7.21 13.68
N ARG A 49 -6.81 7.08 14.17
CA ARG A 49 -7.93 6.74 13.30
C ARG A 49 -8.14 7.78 12.21
N GLN A 50 -8.06 9.04 12.57
CA GLN A 50 -8.29 10.12 11.61
C GLN A 50 -7.21 10.13 10.55
N GLU A 51 -5.95 9.95 10.96
CA GLU A 51 -4.86 9.89 10.02
C GLU A 51 -4.98 8.67 9.13
N ARG A 52 -5.47 7.55 9.68
CA ARG A 52 -5.65 6.34 8.90
C ARG A 52 -6.67 6.54 7.79
N THR A 53 -7.75 7.28 8.09
CA THR A 53 -8.75 7.59 7.08
C THR A 53 -8.14 8.47 5.99
N GLN A 54 -7.38 9.49 6.39
CA GLN A 54 -6.71 10.36 5.42
C GLN A 54 -5.70 9.59 4.60
N PHE A 55 -4.97 8.69 5.24
CA PHE A 55 -4.00 7.84 4.54
C PHE A 55 -4.69 6.98 3.49
N SER A 56 -5.81 6.37 3.85
CA SER A 56 -6.54 5.51 2.93
C SER A 56 -7.03 6.29 1.72
N GLU A 57 -7.52 7.50 1.93
CA GLU A 57 -8.00 8.31 0.83
C GLU A 57 -6.87 8.73 -0.10
N LEU A 58 -5.76 9.17 0.47
CA LEU A 58 -4.62 9.57 -0.37
C LEU A 58 -4.05 8.37 -1.11
N ALA A 59 -3.96 7.23 -0.44
CA ALA A 59 -3.45 6.03 -1.08
C ALA A 59 -4.31 5.63 -2.26
N ALA A 60 -5.63 5.71 -2.10
CA ALA A 60 -6.53 5.37 -3.20
C ALA A 60 -6.37 6.34 -4.37
N ASP A 61 -6.21 7.62 -4.08
CA ASP A 61 -6.04 8.61 -5.13
C ASP A 61 -4.75 8.36 -5.91
N LEU A 62 -3.65 8.14 -5.21
CA LEU A 62 -2.37 7.93 -5.86
C LEU A 62 -2.36 6.62 -6.65
N ALA A 63 -2.96 5.57 -6.10
CA ALA A 63 -3.02 4.30 -6.80
C ALA A 63 -3.86 4.42 -8.07
N THR A 64 -4.95 5.19 -8.00
CA THR A 64 -5.78 5.42 -9.17
C THR A 64 -5.03 6.16 -10.26
N GLU A 65 -4.23 7.15 -9.88
CA GLU A 65 -3.42 7.87 -10.87
C GLU A 65 -2.45 6.94 -11.58
N ILE A 66 -1.84 6.04 -10.84
CA ILE A 66 -0.91 5.09 -11.43
C ILE A 66 -1.64 4.14 -12.38
N LEU A 67 -2.82 3.70 -11.99
CA LEU A 67 -3.61 2.83 -12.84
C LEU A 67 -3.96 3.52 -14.16
N ILE A 68 -4.36 4.77 -14.08
CA ILE A 68 -4.75 5.51 -15.28
C ILE A 68 -3.56 5.79 -16.18
N GLU A 69 -2.43 6.18 -15.60
CA GLU A 69 -1.28 6.61 -16.40
C GLU A 69 -0.46 5.43 -16.91
N TYR A 70 -0.32 4.39 -16.08
CA TYR A 70 0.61 3.30 -16.40
C TYR A 70 -0.07 1.97 -16.59
N GLY A 71 -1.32 1.84 -16.19
CA GLY A 71 -2.03 0.58 -16.34
C GLY A 71 -1.73 -0.45 -15.28
N TYR A 72 -1.06 -0.07 -14.19
CA TYR A 72 -0.75 -0.98 -13.10
C TYR A 72 -1.72 -0.76 -11.95
N ASP A 73 -2.36 -1.82 -11.50
CA ASP A 73 -3.32 -1.76 -10.41
C ASP A 73 -2.60 -2.09 -9.11
N ILE A 74 -2.45 -1.09 -8.25
CA ILE A 74 -1.79 -1.26 -6.97
C ILE A 74 -2.85 -1.24 -5.87
N VAL A 75 -2.92 -2.33 -5.13
CA VAL A 75 -3.85 -2.48 -4.02
C VAL A 75 -3.07 -2.35 -2.72
N ILE A 76 -3.49 -1.44 -1.86
CA ILE A 76 -2.82 -1.23 -0.58
C ILE A 76 -3.61 -1.95 0.50
N THR A 77 -2.97 -2.88 1.18
CA THR A 77 -3.56 -3.62 2.27
C THR A 77 -2.80 -3.33 3.55
N TYR A 78 -3.45 -3.54 4.67
CA TYR A 78 -2.84 -3.26 5.96
C TYR A 78 -2.28 -4.55 6.54
N ALA A 79 -1.03 -4.48 6.99
CA ALA A 79 -0.43 -5.58 7.73
C ALA A 79 -0.82 -5.44 9.18
N ALA A 80 -1.13 -6.55 9.80
CA ALA A 80 -1.46 -6.54 11.21
C ALA A 80 -0.20 -6.30 12.02
N ASP A 81 -0.27 -5.38 12.95
CA ASP A 81 0.79 -5.17 13.91
C ASP A 81 0.78 -6.38 14.86
N PRO A 82 1.89 -7.11 14.99
CA PRO A 82 1.90 -8.25 15.89
C PRO A 82 1.45 -7.93 17.31
N ALA A 83 1.74 -6.74 17.77
CA ALA A 83 1.33 -6.36 19.11
C ALA A 83 -0.15 -6.04 19.22
N ALA A 84 -0.78 -5.69 18.11
CA ALA A 84 -2.19 -5.33 18.11
C ALA A 84 -3.07 -6.45 17.60
N SER A 85 -2.46 -7.50 17.17
CA SER A 85 -3.20 -8.52 16.52
C SER A 85 -4.05 -9.29 17.47
N PRO A 86 -4.96 -9.38 17.71
CA PRO A 86 -5.69 -10.18 18.50
C PRO A 86 -6.88 -10.77 17.96
N ARG A 87 -6.80 -10.56 17.84
CA ARG A 87 -7.65 -10.88 17.55
C ARG A 87 -8.37 -11.07 16.80
N LEU A 88 -8.23 -10.97 16.50
CA LEU A 88 -8.92 -11.12 15.71
C LEU A 88 -9.47 -12.04 15.47
N LEU A 89 -9.21 -12.42 15.62
CA LEU A 89 -9.66 -13.22 15.30
C LEU A 89 -10.44 -13.68 15.71
N ALA A 90 -10.42 -13.43 16.03
CA ALA A 90 -11.15 -13.92 16.41
C ALA A 90 -11.76 -14.41 16.16
#